data_8b8f1ada556889fe0d6c2ee010a8f974
#
_entry.id   8b8f1ada556889fe0d6c2ee010a8f974
#
_cell.length_a   1.000
_cell.length_b   1.000
_cell.length_c   1.000
_cell.angle_alpha   90.00
_cell.angle_beta   90.00
_cell.angle_gamma   90.00
#
_symmetry.space_group_name_H-M   'P 1'
#
loop_
_entity.id
_entity.type
_entity.pdbx_description
1 polymer ?
#
loop_
_entity_poly.entity_id
_entity_poly.type
_entity_poly.pdbx_seq_one_letter_code
_entity_poly.pdbx_strand_id
1 'polypeptide(L)'
;PDALTPRLKLHKVVSSEKDKLEILYNLLCTLGYHSTLVFCNYRDSVERVTGYLQAKKFPCDMFHGGMEQPDRERALYKFRNGSCSVLISTDLAARGLDIPGIENVVHYHPPVNEEAYTHRNGRTARWEASGNAYLILHEEEFVPEYISDDIETYEFPEVLPKPAKPRWATLYIGKGKKDKLNKIDIVGFLYKKGGMAREDVGQVDVKEHYAFVAVRRSKMKQLLTLIRGEKIKGI
;
A
#
# COMPACT_ATOMS: atom_id res chain seq x y z
N PRO A 1 -6.37 8.75 31.15
CA PRO A 1 -6.15 8.38 29.75
C PRO A 1 -5.08 9.28 29.20
N ASP A 2 -3.99 8.68 28.81
CA ASP A 2 -2.89 9.41 28.23
C ASP A 2 -3.34 10.04 26.90
N ALA A 3 -3.34 11.36 26.84
CA ALA A 3 -3.64 12.10 25.61
C ALA A 3 -2.68 11.74 24.47
N LEU A 4 -1.62 10.98 24.77
CA LEU A 4 -0.60 10.55 23.84
C LEU A 4 -0.78 9.10 23.33
N THR A 5 -1.79 8.36 23.83
CA THR A 5 -2.04 6.99 23.36
C THR A 5 -2.72 7.05 21.99
N PRO A 6 -2.14 6.42 20.96
CA PRO A 6 -2.76 6.37 19.65
C PRO A 6 -4.15 5.73 19.72
N ARG A 7 -5.10 6.30 19.00
CA ARG A 7 -6.47 5.78 18.95
C ARG A 7 -6.55 4.74 17.84
N LEU A 8 -6.70 3.47 18.23
CA LEU A 8 -6.90 2.37 17.31
C LEU A 8 -8.34 1.86 17.44
N LYS A 9 -9.04 1.78 16.32
CA LYS A 9 -10.35 1.17 16.24
C LYS A 9 -10.20 -0.22 15.64
N LEU A 10 -10.60 -1.24 16.39
CA LEU A 10 -10.47 -2.63 15.99
C LEU A 10 -11.81 -3.21 15.53
N HIS A 11 -11.80 -3.84 14.36
CA HIS A 11 -12.98 -4.45 13.75
C HIS A 11 -12.73 -5.93 13.52
N LYS A 12 -13.74 -6.74 13.82
CA LYS A 12 -13.77 -8.16 13.49
C LYS A 12 -14.53 -8.34 12.17
N VAL A 13 -13.88 -8.97 11.19
CA VAL A 13 -14.47 -9.28 9.90
C VAL A 13 -14.67 -10.78 9.83
N VAL A 14 -15.92 -11.23 9.82
CA VAL A 14 -16.25 -12.65 9.88
C VAL A 14 -16.37 -13.21 8.47
N SER A 15 -15.62 -14.28 8.20
CA SER A 15 -15.69 -15.03 6.95
C SER A 15 -16.55 -16.29 7.15
N SER A 16 -17.55 -16.48 6.30
CA SER A 16 -18.35 -17.72 6.31
C SER A 16 -17.59 -18.90 5.72
N GLU A 17 -16.53 -18.62 4.94
CA GLU A 17 -15.69 -19.63 4.32
C GLU A 17 -14.32 -19.66 4.98
N LYS A 18 -13.69 -20.85 5.03
CA LYS A 18 -12.33 -21.01 5.56
C LYS A 18 -11.32 -20.24 4.72
N ASP A 19 -11.56 -20.16 3.42
CA ASP A 19 -10.79 -19.34 2.51
C ASP A 19 -11.27 -17.89 2.63
N LYS A 20 -10.36 -17.02 3.06
CA LYS A 20 -10.67 -15.62 3.38
C LYS A 20 -10.45 -14.68 2.18
N LEU A 21 -10.13 -15.19 1.01
CA LEU A 21 -9.77 -14.36 -0.15
C LEU A 21 -10.91 -13.46 -0.60
N GLU A 22 -12.11 -14.00 -0.74
CA GLU A 22 -13.26 -13.22 -1.18
C GLU A 22 -13.65 -12.14 -0.20
N ILE A 23 -13.68 -12.46 1.10
CA ILE A 23 -14.02 -11.47 2.13
C ILE A 23 -12.95 -10.38 2.22
N LEU A 24 -11.68 -10.73 2.02
CA LEU A 24 -10.60 -9.73 1.95
C LEU A 24 -10.81 -8.79 0.78
N TYR A 25 -11.11 -9.33 -0.40
CA TYR A 25 -11.38 -8.52 -1.58
C TYR A 25 -12.54 -7.55 -1.32
N ASN A 26 -13.64 -8.05 -0.75
CA ASN A 26 -14.80 -7.24 -0.43
C ASN A 26 -14.47 -6.13 0.59
N LEU A 27 -13.67 -6.46 1.59
CA LEU A 27 -13.21 -5.48 2.59
C LEU A 27 -12.37 -4.39 1.93
N LEU A 28 -11.39 -4.77 1.12
CA LEU A 28 -10.50 -3.80 0.47
C LEU A 28 -11.26 -2.89 -0.51
N CYS A 29 -12.24 -3.43 -1.22
CA CYS A 29 -13.10 -2.60 -2.08
C CYS A 29 -13.89 -1.59 -1.25
N THR A 30 -14.39 -2.02 -0.08
CA THR A 30 -15.18 -1.17 0.82
C THR A 30 -14.32 -0.08 1.47
N LEU A 31 -13.08 -0.40 1.83
CA LEU A 31 -12.15 0.58 2.41
C LEU A 31 -11.74 1.68 1.42
N GLY A 32 -11.78 1.39 0.12
CA GLY A 32 -11.52 2.39 -0.91
C GLY A 32 -10.04 2.78 -1.04
N TYR A 33 -9.78 3.99 -1.55
CA TYR A 33 -8.43 4.49 -1.79
C TYR A 33 -7.86 5.10 -0.50
N HIS A 34 -7.44 4.21 0.40
CA HIS A 34 -6.78 4.54 1.65
C HIS A 34 -5.61 3.60 1.86
N SER A 35 -4.51 4.11 2.38
CA SER A 35 -3.31 3.28 2.58
C SER A 35 -3.60 2.13 3.52
N THR A 36 -3.43 0.91 3.02
CA THR A 36 -3.77 -0.32 3.74
C THR A 36 -2.62 -1.32 3.67
N LEU A 37 -2.21 -1.81 4.84
CA LEU A 37 -1.20 -2.85 4.95
C LEU A 37 -1.88 -4.14 5.39
N VAL A 38 -1.80 -5.17 4.53
CA VAL A 38 -2.40 -6.49 4.79
C VAL A 38 -1.31 -7.44 5.25
N PHE A 39 -1.49 -8.05 6.42
CA PHE A 39 -0.53 -8.97 7.00
C PHE A 39 -0.94 -10.42 6.82
N CYS A 40 -0.03 -11.20 6.29
CA CYS A 40 -0.10 -12.67 6.22
C CYS A 40 1.04 -13.25 7.06
N ASN A 41 0.82 -14.46 7.61
CA ASN A 41 1.84 -15.13 8.43
C ASN A 41 2.97 -15.74 7.59
N TYR A 42 2.73 -16.01 6.30
CA TYR A 42 3.66 -16.75 5.43
C TYR A 42 3.85 -16.06 4.09
N ARG A 43 5.05 -16.21 3.50
CA ARG A 43 5.37 -15.68 2.17
C ARG A 43 4.45 -16.25 1.08
N ASP A 44 4.18 -17.56 1.14
CA ASP A 44 3.30 -18.20 0.17
C ASP A 44 1.88 -17.62 0.22
N SER A 45 1.41 -17.28 1.41
CA SER A 45 0.11 -16.63 1.57
C SER A 45 0.11 -15.22 0.98
N VAL A 46 1.20 -14.47 1.16
CA VAL A 46 1.36 -13.15 0.56
C VAL A 46 1.23 -13.24 -0.96
N GLU A 47 1.92 -14.19 -1.58
CA GLU A 47 1.87 -14.40 -3.04
C GLU A 47 0.49 -14.83 -3.52
N ARG A 48 -0.14 -15.75 -2.78
CA ARG A 48 -1.49 -16.24 -3.11
C ARG A 48 -2.53 -15.13 -3.03
N VAL A 49 -2.50 -14.35 -1.97
CA VAL A 49 -3.42 -13.21 -1.77
C VAL A 49 -3.22 -12.18 -2.88
N THR A 50 -1.97 -11.81 -3.13
CA THR A 50 -1.64 -10.83 -4.18
C THR A 50 -2.12 -11.30 -5.55
N GLY A 51 -1.85 -12.56 -5.90
CA GLY A 51 -2.28 -13.14 -7.16
C GLY A 51 -3.80 -13.14 -7.33
N TYR A 52 -4.53 -13.48 -6.27
CA TYR A 52 -6.00 -13.45 -6.29
C TYR A 52 -6.54 -12.04 -6.53
N LEU A 53 -6.01 -11.06 -5.81
CA LEU A 53 -6.44 -9.66 -5.93
C LEU A 53 -6.13 -9.08 -7.31
N GLN A 54 -4.93 -9.36 -7.83
CA GLN A 54 -4.52 -8.90 -9.15
C GLN A 54 -5.34 -9.55 -10.27
N ALA A 55 -5.72 -10.83 -10.12
CA ALA A 55 -6.60 -11.51 -11.06
C ALA A 55 -7.99 -10.85 -11.11
N LYS A 56 -8.43 -10.26 -10.01
CA LYS A 56 -9.66 -9.46 -9.94
C LYS A 56 -9.45 -8.00 -10.32
N LYS A 57 -8.28 -7.67 -10.84
CA LYS A 57 -7.88 -6.31 -11.23
C LYS A 57 -7.91 -5.31 -10.07
N PHE A 58 -7.64 -5.79 -8.86
CA PHE A 58 -7.48 -4.95 -7.70
C PHE A 58 -6.04 -4.45 -7.63
N PRO A 59 -5.80 -3.11 -7.61
CA PRO A 59 -4.45 -2.56 -7.55
C PRO A 59 -3.78 -2.84 -6.20
N CYS A 60 -2.79 -3.71 -6.19
CA CYS A 60 -2.03 -4.04 -4.98
C CYS A 60 -0.64 -4.53 -5.35
N ASP A 61 0.28 -4.47 -4.39
CA ASP A 61 1.62 -5.03 -4.50
C ASP A 61 1.91 -5.87 -3.26
N MET A 62 2.97 -6.68 -3.34
CA MET A 62 3.42 -7.51 -2.24
C MET A 62 4.82 -7.11 -1.78
N PHE A 63 5.14 -7.47 -0.53
CA PHE A 63 6.43 -7.17 0.08
C PHE A 63 6.82 -8.30 1.03
N HIS A 64 7.80 -9.13 0.64
CA HIS A 64 8.34 -10.19 1.49
C HIS A 64 9.81 -10.45 1.20
N GLY A 65 10.48 -11.15 2.11
CA GLY A 65 11.93 -11.37 2.07
C GLY A 65 12.43 -12.28 0.95
N GLY A 66 11.53 -13.00 0.26
CA GLY A 66 11.87 -13.82 -0.89
C GLY A 66 11.96 -13.08 -2.22
N MET A 67 11.57 -11.79 -2.22
CA MET A 67 11.61 -10.96 -3.43
C MET A 67 13.00 -10.38 -3.66
N GLU A 68 13.32 -10.13 -4.92
CA GLU A 68 14.52 -9.41 -5.29
C GLU A 68 14.45 -7.95 -4.79
N GLN A 69 15.60 -7.39 -4.43
CA GLN A 69 15.67 -6.04 -3.87
C GLN A 69 15.03 -4.97 -4.77
N PRO A 70 15.25 -4.96 -6.10
CA PRO A 70 14.58 -3.97 -6.97
C PRO A 70 13.05 -4.07 -6.92
N ASP A 71 12.49 -5.27 -6.84
CA ASP A 71 11.05 -5.48 -6.78
C ASP A 71 10.46 -4.98 -5.46
N ARG A 72 11.18 -5.21 -4.35
CA ARG A 72 10.79 -4.69 -3.04
C ARG A 72 10.81 -3.16 -3.02
N GLU A 73 11.84 -2.55 -3.57
CA GLU A 73 11.96 -1.09 -3.65
C GLU A 73 10.82 -0.49 -4.47
N ARG A 74 10.52 -1.10 -5.63
CA ARG A 74 9.42 -0.65 -6.49
C ARG A 74 8.08 -0.71 -5.78
N ALA A 75 7.76 -1.81 -5.11
CA ALA A 75 6.52 -1.98 -4.37
C ALA A 75 6.39 -0.91 -3.28
N LEU A 76 7.47 -0.66 -2.54
CA LEU A 76 7.50 0.32 -1.47
C LEU A 76 7.31 1.75 -2.00
N TYR A 77 7.96 2.09 -3.12
CA TYR A 77 7.80 3.39 -3.76
C TYR A 77 6.37 3.65 -4.21
N LYS A 78 5.79 2.68 -4.88
CA LYS A 78 4.41 2.79 -5.36
C LYS A 78 3.43 2.96 -4.21
N PHE A 79 3.67 2.28 -3.10
CA PHE A 79 2.85 2.43 -1.90
C PHE A 79 3.03 3.82 -1.27
N ARG A 80 4.26 4.30 -1.12
CA ARG A 80 4.56 5.62 -0.54
C ARG A 80 4.00 6.77 -1.36
N ASN A 81 4.08 6.67 -2.69
CA ASN A 81 3.68 7.77 -3.56
C ASN A 81 2.19 7.76 -3.94
N GLY A 82 1.43 6.78 -3.46
CA GLY A 82 0.00 6.68 -3.72
C GLY A 82 -0.39 5.98 -5.02
N SER A 83 0.58 5.44 -5.78
CA SER A 83 0.28 4.65 -6.99
C SER A 83 -0.38 3.32 -6.67
N CYS A 84 -0.15 2.82 -5.46
CA CYS A 84 -0.74 1.60 -4.94
C CYS A 84 -1.18 1.87 -3.50
N SER A 85 -2.43 1.61 -3.17
CA SER A 85 -2.96 1.87 -1.84
C SER A 85 -2.94 0.64 -0.92
N VAL A 86 -2.67 -0.55 -1.46
CA VAL A 86 -2.68 -1.79 -0.69
C VAL A 86 -1.37 -2.54 -0.88
N LEU A 87 -0.69 -2.81 0.23
CA LEU A 87 0.54 -3.60 0.26
C LEU A 87 0.29 -4.85 1.12
N ILE A 88 0.60 -6.02 0.57
CA ILE A 88 0.46 -7.30 1.28
C ILE A 88 1.85 -7.75 1.72
N SER A 89 2.01 -8.03 3.03
CA SER A 89 3.33 -8.29 3.62
C SER A 89 3.31 -9.36 4.69
N THR A 90 4.49 -9.90 4.98
CA THR A 90 4.73 -10.69 6.18
C THR A 90 5.15 -9.77 7.33
N ASP A 91 5.06 -10.26 8.57
CA ASP A 91 5.52 -9.51 9.74
C ASP A 91 6.99 -9.13 9.65
N LEU A 92 7.84 -10.10 9.28
CA LEU A 92 9.28 -9.89 9.22
C LEU A 92 9.66 -8.84 8.16
N ALA A 93 9.07 -8.90 6.99
CA ALA A 93 9.36 -7.96 5.92
C ALA A 93 8.90 -6.53 6.27
N ALA A 94 7.80 -6.39 7.00
CA ALA A 94 7.27 -5.09 7.41
C ALA A 94 8.07 -4.44 8.54
N ARG A 95 8.89 -5.20 9.27
CA ARG A 95 9.76 -4.66 10.31
C ARG A 95 10.78 -3.71 9.68
N GLY A 96 10.94 -2.54 10.27
CA GLY A 96 11.87 -1.55 9.75
C GLY A 96 11.38 -0.75 8.55
N LEU A 97 10.19 -1.03 8.03
CA LEU A 97 9.59 -0.17 7.01
C LEU A 97 9.18 1.15 7.63
N ASP A 98 9.74 2.22 7.12
CA ASP A 98 9.34 3.57 7.48
C ASP A 98 8.30 4.05 6.47
N ILE A 99 7.03 3.74 6.74
CA ILE A 99 5.90 4.17 5.93
C ILE A 99 5.00 5.01 6.83
N PRO A 100 5.04 6.34 6.69
CA PRO A 100 4.16 7.19 7.46
C PRO A 100 2.72 7.14 6.92
N GLY A 101 1.76 7.34 7.80
CA GLY A 101 0.38 7.59 7.40
C GLY A 101 -0.41 6.37 6.90
N ILE A 102 -0.08 5.15 7.35
CA ILE A 102 -0.92 3.99 7.06
C ILE A 102 -2.26 4.15 7.80
N GLU A 103 -3.34 4.14 7.05
CA GLU A 103 -4.68 4.36 7.58
C GLU A 103 -5.32 3.08 8.10
N ASN A 104 -5.07 1.95 7.43
CA ASN A 104 -5.68 0.66 7.77
C ASN A 104 -4.64 -0.45 7.87
N VAL A 105 -4.80 -1.30 8.87
CA VAL A 105 -4.07 -2.56 9.00
C VAL A 105 -5.08 -3.70 8.93
N VAL A 106 -4.85 -4.67 8.06
CA VAL A 106 -5.70 -5.85 7.92
C VAL A 106 -4.91 -7.09 8.30
N HIS A 107 -5.41 -7.84 9.26
CA HIS A 107 -4.86 -9.13 9.66
C HIS A 107 -5.58 -10.23 8.88
N TYR A 108 -4.99 -10.64 7.75
CA TYR A 108 -5.53 -11.74 6.94
C TYR A 108 -5.46 -13.06 7.70
N HIS A 109 -4.35 -13.27 8.44
CA HIS A 109 -4.23 -14.30 9.45
C HIS A 109 -4.15 -13.63 10.82
N PRO A 110 -4.75 -14.20 11.86
CA PRO A 110 -4.52 -13.73 13.22
C PRO A 110 -3.01 -13.72 13.54
N PRO A 111 -2.51 -12.68 14.21
CA PRO A 111 -1.10 -12.66 14.63
C PRO A 111 -0.76 -13.85 15.51
N VAL A 112 0.47 -14.35 15.41
CA VAL A 112 0.89 -15.54 16.17
C VAL A 112 1.00 -15.30 17.67
N ASN A 113 1.18 -14.03 18.09
CA ASN A 113 1.26 -13.63 19.49
C ASN A 113 0.97 -12.14 19.65
N GLU A 114 0.95 -11.69 20.91
CA GLU A 114 0.67 -10.30 21.26
C GLU A 114 1.72 -9.33 20.67
N GLU A 115 2.98 -9.73 20.66
CA GLU A 115 4.06 -8.92 20.09
C GLU A 115 3.81 -8.63 18.61
N ALA A 116 3.47 -9.65 17.83
CA ALA A 116 3.15 -9.49 16.42
C ALA A 116 1.92 -8.59 16.23
N TYR A 117 0.90 -8.78 17.04
CA TYR A 117 -0.30 -7.94 17.03
C TYR A 117 0.03 -6.46 17.25
N THR A 118 0.83 -6.18 18.28
CA THR A 118 1.25 -4.82 18.63
C THR A 118 2.08 -4.18 17.51
N HIS A 119 3.04 -4.93 16.95
CA HIS A 119 3.88 -4.44 15.86
C HIS A 119 3.08 -4.16 14.58
N ARG A 120 2.13 -5.03 14.25
CA ARG A 120 1.26 -4.82 13.08
C ARG A 120 0.42 -3.55 13.24
N ASN A 121 -0.24 -3.41 14.38
CA ASN A 121 -1.10 -2.26 14.65
C ASN A 121 -0.31 -0.97 14.82
N GLY A 122 0.94 -1.05 15.24
CA GLY A 122 1.84 0.09 15.35
C GLY A 122 2.17 0.76 14.01
N ARG A 123 1.77 0.19 12.88
CA ARG A 123 1.91 0.81 11.55
C ARG A 123 0.85 1.88 11.31
N THR A 124 -0.26 1.84 12.04
CA THR A 124 -1.31 2.84 11.99
C THR A 124 -1.47 3.50 13.36
N ALA A 125 -2.38 4.45 13.50
CA ALA A 125 -2.70 5.13 14.76
C ALA A 125 -1.49 5.73 15.46
N ARG A 126 -0.55 6.30 14.73
CA ARG A 126 0.57 7.04 15.32
C ARG A 126 0.07 8.39 15.83
N TRP A 127 0.72 8.93 16.86
CA TRP A 127 0.54 10.26 17.45
C TRP A 127 -0.54 11.14 16.76
N GLU A 128 -1.53 11.57 17.49
CA GLU A 128 -2.60 12.46 17.01
C GLU A 128 -3.48 11.90 15.88
N ALA A 129 -3.12 10.76 15.29
CA ALA A 129 -3.92 10.12 14.25
C ALA A 129 -4.76 8.99 14.83
N SER A 130 -5.93 8.76 14.27
CA SER A 130 -6.72 7.57 14.52
C SER A 130 -6.48 6.58 13.37
N GLY A 131 -6.37 5.29 13.70
CA GLY A 131 -6.19 4.23 12.73
C GLY A 131 -7.22 3.14 12.92
N ASN A 132 -7.40 2.34 11.87
CA ASN A 132 -8.31 1.20 11.88
C ASN A 132 -7.55 -0.09 11.67
N ALA A 133 -7.90 -1.10 12.45
CA ALA A 133 -7.39 -2.46 12.28
C ALA A 133 -8.57 -3.41 12.07
N TYR A 134 -8.38 -4.37 11.18
CA TYR A 134 -9.39 -5.34 10.78
C TYR A 134 -8.82 -6.74 10.97
N LEU A 135 -9.49 -7.54 11.79
CA LEU A 135 -9.11 -8.93 12.04
C LEU A 135 -10.07 -9.84 11.30
N ILE A 136 -9.59 -10.54 10.28
CA ILE A 136 -10.43 -11.48 9.50
C ILE A 136 -10.41 -12.83 10.19
N LEU A 137 -11.57 -13.30 10.60
CA LEU A 137 -11.77 -14.57 11.28
C LEU A 137 -12.80 -15.42 10.55
N HIS A 138 -12.51 -16.71 10.40
CA HIS A 138 -13.52 -17.68 10.02
C HIS A 138 -14.50 -17.86 11.18
N GLU A 139 -15.73 -18.23 10.91
CA GLU A 139 -16.78 -18.39 11.94
C GLU A 139 -16.39 -19.31 13.09
N GLU A 140 -15.54 -20.30 12.82
CA GLU A 140 -15.07 -21.25 13.85
C GLU A 140 -13.82 -20.77 14.59
N GLU A 141 -13.21 -19.67 14.18
CA GLU A 141 -12.06 -19.08 14.85
C GLU A 141 -12.50 -18.12 15.94
N PHE A 142 -11.70 -18.05 17.00
CA PHE A 142 -11.96 -17.13 18.11
C PHE A 142 -11.01 -15.95 18.05
N VAL A 143 -11.46 -14.82 18.59
CA VAL A 143 -10.57 -13.67 18.82
C VAL A 143 -9.44 -14.15 19.75
N PRO A 144 -8.17 -13.96 19.36
CA PRO A 144 -7.06 -14.38 20.23
C PRO A 144 -7.14 -13.80 21.62
N GLU A 145 -6.78 -14.60 22.63
CA GLU A 145 -6.86 -14.22 24.04
C GLU A 145 -6.02 -12.98 24.40
N TYR A 146 -4.92 -12.77 23.67
CA TYR A 146 -4.06 -11.60 23.91
C TYR A 146 -4.70 -10.29 23.44
N ILE A 147 -5.82 -10.34 22.71
CA ILE A 147 -6.55 -9.14 22.30
C ILE A 147 -7.58 -8.81 23.37
N SER A 148 -7.29 -7.78 24.16
CA SER A 148 -8.16 -7.28 25.23
C SER A 148 -8.89 -6.00 24.81
N ASP A 149 -8.62 -5.49 23.62
CA ASP A 149 -9.25 -4.27 23.13
C ASP A 149 -10.72 -4.51 22.79
N ASP A 150 -11.51 -3.46 22.87
CA ASP A 150 -12.88 -3.51 22.38
C ASP A 150 -12.87 -3.76 20.87
N ILE A 151 -13.63 -4.77 20.44
CA ILE A 151 -13.70 -5.14 19.05
C ILE A 151 -15.16 -5.06 18.56
N GLU A 152 -15.36 -4.36 17.46
CA GLU A 152 -16.67 -4.25 16.82
C GLU A 152 -16.74 -5.20 15.62
N THR A 153 -17.91 -5.84 15.41
CA THR A 153 -18.11 -6.61 14.19
C THR A 153 -18.33 -5.67 13.03
N TYR A 154 -17.53 -5.83 11.98
CA TYR A 154 -17.62 -5.01 10.77
C TYR A 154 -18.84 -5.40 9.95
N GLU A 155 -19.63 -4.40 9.56
CA GLU A 155 -20.80 -4.59 8.72
C GLU A 155 -20.53 -4.06 7.32
N PHE A 156 -20.65 -4.94 6.32
CA PHE A 156 -20.48 -4.55 4.92
C PHE A 156 -21.69 -3.76 4.43
N PRO A 157 -21.52 -2.82 3.50
CA PRO A 157 -22.65 -2.18 2.85
C PRO A 157 -23.43 -3.19 1.99
N GLU A 158 -24.71 -2.96 1.76
CA GLU A 158 -25.55 -3.84 0.94
C GLU A 158 -25.00 -4.00 -0.48
N VAL A 159 -24.52 -2.90 -1.07
CA VAL A 159 -23.90 -2.89 -2.39
C VAL A 159 -22.40 -2.67 -2.20
N LEU A 160 -21.61 -3.67 -2.60
CA LEU A 160 -20.17 -3.60 -2.49
C LEU A 160 -19.60 -2.67 -3.56
N PRO A 161 -18.71 -1.73 -3.18
CA PRO A 161 -18.01 -0.88 -4.15
C PRO A 161 -17.11 -1.70 -5.06
N LYS A 162 -16.84 -1.17 -6.24
CA LYS A 162 -15.77 -1.69 -7.10
C LYS A 162 -14.41 -1.27 -6.56
N PRO A 163 -13.32 -1.96 -6.96
CA PRO A 163 -11.97 -1.52 -6.57
C PRO A 163 -11.73 -0.07 -6.93
N ALA A 164 -11.26 0.71 -5.96
CA ALA A 164 -10.91 2.11 -6.18
C ALA A 164 -9.63 2.20 -7.03
N LYS A 165 -9.62 3.14 -7.96
CA LYS A 165 -8.44 3.39 -8.79
C LYS A 165 -7.53 4.37 -8.07
N PRO A 166 -6.22 4.09 -7.97
CA PRO A 166 -5.26 5.06 -7.43
C PRO A 166 -5.28 6.37 -8.23
N ARG A 167 -5.08 7.48 -7.53
CA ARG A 167 -4.98 8.81 -8.18
C ARG A 167 -3.64 9.02 -8.85
N TRP A 168 -2.62 8.30 -8.40
CA TRP A 168 -1.26 8.42 -8.87
C TRP A 168 -0.84 7.17 -9.63
N ALA A 169 0.11 7.33 -10.53
CA ALA A 169 0.82 6.25 -11.20
C ALA A 169 2.30 6.55 -11.12
N THR A 170 3.13 5.52 -11.18
CA THR A 170 4.59 5.68 -11.08
C THR A 170 5.22 5.65 -12.45
N LEU A 171 5.96 6.72 -12.79
CA LEU A 171 6.82 6.79 -13.95
C LEU A 171 8.21 6.34 -13.54
N TYR A 172 8.76 5.36 -14.25
CA TYR A 172 10.14 4.92 -14.09
C TYR A 172 11.03 5.63 -15.11
N ILE A 173 12.15 6.15 -14.64
CA ILE A 173 13.18 6.79 -15.47
C ILE A 173 14.46 6.00 -15.29
N GLY A 174 15.03 5.46 -16.38
CA GLY A 174 16.23 4.62 -16.36
C GLY A 174 17.54 5.39 -16.21
N LYS A 175 17.52 6.57 -15.61
CA LYS A 175 18.66 7.43 -15.30
C LYS A 175 18.53 7.95 -13.89
N GLY A 176 19.65 8.23 -13.23
CA GLY A 176 19.65 8.65 -11.84
C GLY A 176 20.82 9.59 -11.49
N LYS A 177 21.23 9.57 -10.23
CA LYS A 177 22.29 10.44 -9.70
C LYS A 177 23.61 10.30 -10.45
N LYS A 178 23.96 9.09 -10.87
CA LYS A 178 25.19 8.84 -11.64
C LYS A 178 25.18 9.52 -12.98
N ASP A 179 24.03 9.81 -13.53
CA ASP A 179 23.84 10.56 -14.76
C ASP A 179 23.70 12.06 -14.51
N LYS A 180 23.99 12.50 -13.27
CA LYS A 180 23.85 13.88 -12.79
C LYS A 180 22.41 14.40 -12.88
N LEU A 181 21.45 13.49 -12.78
CA LEU A 181 20.02 13.80 -12.80
C LEU A 181 19.55 14.08 -11.38
N ASN A 182 18.84 15.20 -11.18
CA ASN A 182 18.26 15.56 -9.90
C ASN A 182 16.74 15.78 -10.03
N LYS A 183 16.09 16.01 -8.90
CA LYS A 183 14.64 16.22 -8.84
C LYS A 183 14.20 17.40 -9.72
N ILE A 184 14.94 18.50 -9.70
CA ILE A 184 14.59 19.72 -10.48
C ILE A 184 14.61 19.43 -11.97
N ASP A 185 15.60 18.66 -12.44
CA ASP A 185 15.72 18.27 -13.84
C ASP A 185 14.50 17.46 -14.30
N ILE A 186 14.09 16.51 -13.47
CA ILE A 186 12.96 15.64 -13.76
C ILE A 186 11.66 16.43 -13.79
N VAL A 187 11.40 17.23 -12.78
CA VAL A 187 10.19 18.04 -12.68
C VAL A 187 10.12 19.04 -13.84
N GLY A 188 11.24 19.70 -14.15
CA GLY A 188 11.31 20.62 -15.29
C GLY A 188 11.00 19.92 -16.62
N PHE A 189 11.54 18.74 -16.82
CA PHE A 189 11.24 17.92 -18.01
C PHE A 189 9.75 17.59 -18.13
N LEU A 190 9.13 17.18 -17.01
CA LEU A 190 7.71 16.83 -17.01
C LEU A 190 6.83 18.04 -17.31
N TYR A 191 7.20 19.22 -16.83
CA TYR A 191 6.46 20.44 -17.12
C TYR A 191 6.62 20.87 -18.59
N LYS A 192 7.86 20.91 -19.09
CA LYS A 192 8.17 21.46 -20.41
C LYS A 192 7.85 20.48 -21.57
N LYS A 193 8.25 19.23 -21.42
CA LYS A 193 8.08 18.20 -22.45
C LYS A 193 6.85 17.35 -22.24
N GLY A 194 6.48 17.11 -21.00
CA GLY A 194 5.36 16.24 -20.63
C GLY A 194 4.01 16.94 -20.52
N GLY A 195 3.98 18.26 -20.63
CA GLY A 195 2.73 19.02 -20.50
C GLY A 195 2.07 18.90 -19.13
N MET A 196 2.83 18.57 -18.08
CA MET A 196 2.32 18.42 -16.74
C MET A 196 2.16 19.76 -16.05
N ALA A 197 1.08 19.92 -15.27
CA ALA A 197 0.92 21.01 -14.32
C ALA A 197 1.55 20.60 -12.99
N ARG A 198 1.75 21.56 -12.10
CA ARG A 198 2.36 21.31 -10.78
C ARG A 198 1.59 20.27 -9.97
N GLU A 199 0.27 20.34 -9.98
CA GLU A 199 -0.61 19.40 -9.28
C GLU A 199 -0.60 17.98 -9.86
N ASP A 200 -0.07 17.80 -11.07
CA ASP A 200 -0.01 16.50 -11.75
C ASP A 200 1.26 15.72 -11.39
N VAL A 201 2.21 16.33 -10.70
CA VAL A 201 3.49 15.71 -10.32
C VAL A 201 3.55 15.60 -8.80
N GLY A 202 3.70 14.36 -8.31
CA GLY A 202 3.82 14.07 -6.90
C GLY A 202 5.26 13.81 -6.47
N GLN A 203 5.44 12.81 -5.61
CA GLN A 203 6.74 12.46 -5.04
C GLN A 203 7.74 12.03 -6.10
N VAL A 204 8.96 12.55 -5.99
CA VAL A 204 10.09 12.21 -6.86
C VAL A 204 11.18 11.57 -6.01
N ASP A 205 11.63 10.38 -6.41
CA ASP A 205 12.72 9.65 -5.75
C ASP A 205 13.81 9.36 -6.76
N VAL A 206 14.98 9.97 -6.59
CA VAL A 206 16.13 9.78 -7.48
C VAL A 206 17.13 8.84 -6.80
N LYS A 207 17.40 7.71 -7.47
CA LYS A 207 18.39 6.73 -7.04
C LYS A 207 19.66 6.86 -7.89
N GLU A 208 20.65 6.00 -7.62
CA GLU A 208 21.94 6.08 -8.32
C GLU A 208 21.79 5.90 -9.83
N HIS A 209 20.98 4.91 -10.27
CA HIS A 209 20.86 4.53 -11.68
C HIS A 209 19.46 4.72 -12.27
N TYR A 210 18.48 5.09 -11.46
CA TYR A 210 17.11 5.26 -11.90
C TYR A 210 16.36 6.24 -10.99
N ALA A 211 15.16 6.63 -11.43
CA ALA A 211 14.28 7.47 -10.64
C ALA A 211 12.83 7.01 -10.77
N PHE A 212 12.05 7.29 -9.74
CA PHE A 212 10.61 7.10 -9.73
C PHE A 212 9.92 8.43 -9.51
N VAL A 213 8.86 8.68 -10.27
CA VAL A 213 8.07 9.89 -10.13
C VAL A 213 6.60 9.51 -10.09
N ALA A 214 5.89 10.02 -9.08
CA ALA A 214 4.44 9.92 -9.06
C ALA A 214 3.84 10.97 -9.99
N VAL A 215 3.00 10.54 -10.92
CA VAL A 215 2.27 11.44 -11.80
C VAL A 215 0.79 11.15 -11.71
N ARG A 216 -0.04 12.16 -11.99
CA ARG A 216 -1.49 11.99 -11.99
C ARG A 216 -1.87 10.85 -12.93
N ARG A 217 -2.56 9.82 -12.40
CA ARG A 217 -2.89 8.62 -13.16
C ARG A 217 -3.64 8.93 -14.46
N SER A 218 -4.57 9.85 -14.43
CA SER A 218 -5.35 10.25 -15.61
C SER A 218 -4.52 10.91 -16.71
N LYS A 219 -3.32 11.38 -16.39
CA LYS A 219 -2.41 12.04 -17.31
C LYS A 219 -1.29 11.14 -17.84
N MET A 220 -1.14 9.92 -17.28
CA MET A 220 -0.01 9.05 -17.61
C MET A 220 0.05 8.69 -19.09
N LYS A 221 -1.07 8.32 -19.69
CA LYS A 221 -1.11 7.91 -21.09
C LYS A 221 -0.68 9.05 -22.03
N GLN A 222 -1.19 10.25 -21.78
CA GLN A 222 -0.81 11.44 -22.53
C GLN A 222 0.67 11.80 -22.33
N LEU A 223 1.13 11.72 -21.09
CA LEU A 223 2.54 11.96 -20.75
C LEU A 223 3.46 11.05 -21.54
N LEU A 224 3.21 9.74 -21.51
CA LEU A 224 4.05 8.76 -22.22
C LEU A 224 4.10 9.02 -23.72
N THR A 225 3.02 9.49 -24.31
CA THR A 225 2.98 9.87 -25.73
C THR A 225 3.85 11.11 -25.98
N LEU A 226 3.75 12.13 -25.13
CA LEU A 226 4.48 13.38 -25.30
C LEU A 226 5.99 13.26 -25.09
N ILE A 227 6.43 12.39 -24.18
CA ILE A 227 7.84 12.25 -23.85
C ILE A 227 8.59 11.19 -24.64
N ARG A 228 7.89 10.47 -25.52
CA ARG A 228 8.51 9.43 -26.35
C ARG A 228 9.64 10.02 -27.18
N GLY A 229 10.85 9.47 -27.03
CA GLY A 229 12.03 9.93 -27.76
C GLY A 229 12.65 11.21 -27.22
N GLU A 230 12.06 11.83 -26.21
CA GLU A 230 12.62 13.04 -25.60
C GLU A 230 13.75 12.71 -24.61
N LYS A 231 14.63 13.65 -24.41
CA LYS A 231 15.79 13.52 -23.51
C LYS A 231 15.69 14.47 -22.34
N ILE A 232 16.13 14.01 -21.16
CA ILE A 232 16.30 14.84 -19.97
C ILE A 232 17.75 15.28 -19.93
N LYS A 233 18.02 16.60 -19.91
CA LYS A 233 19.40 17.15 -19.93
C LYS A 233 20.23 16.63 -21.09
N GLY A 234 19.61 16.30 -22.21
CA GLY A 234 20.32 15.79 -23.39
C GLY A 234 20.76 14.34 -23.32
N ILE A 235 20.29 13.58 -22.30
CA ILE A 235 20.60 12.15 -22.12
C ILE A 235 19.36 11.26 -22.25
#